data_5c08450f2cf3800cf8371a5c31a2a3d0
#
_entry.id   5c08450f2cf3800cf8371a5c31a2a3d0
#
_cell.length_a   1.000
_cell.length_b   1.000
_cell.length_c   1.000
_cell.angle_alpha   90.00
_cell.angle_beta   90.00
_cell.angle_gamma   90.00
#
_symmetry.space_group_name_H-M   'P 1'
#
loop_
_entity.id
_entity.type
_entity.pdbx_description
1 polymer ?
#
loop_
_entity_poly.entity_id
_entity_poly.type
_entity_poly.pdbx_seq_one_letter_code
_entity_poly.pdbx_strand_id
1 'polypeptide(L)'
;MSSEVRSPSTVRLFTFAAYAVMLLNAMYFFPLRDLIWGPYSIGISSHPEQSVSMNFAYILDHMRVYAKPAYFLYMAAILTSLLGLFKWVPRVLVFLIGWMLYYAFIPAFNSSFILYQLFAFFLIPVDAKAKSIFSITVTNFSFLACRIQFVLVYALAGMYKLSGKTWLEGSSVYYALHFDHFTPIWLRDLLVGNKWLMYLGNYFGLLYQLSFPLLIWFRKARIPLFIAGALFHGFIGGAMRLPEFAIAMISGYTLFFDDNLSEKILKKLRLSKTAL
;
A
#
# COMPACT_ATOMS: atom_id res chain seq x y z
N MET A 1 15.53 20.46 -18.04
CA MET A 1 14.26 20.20 -17.37
C MET A 1 13.28 19.69 -18.41
N SER A 2 12.43 18.69 -18.09
CA SER A 2 11.41 18.20 -19.04
C SER A 2 10.33 19.26 -19.21
N SER A 3 9.96 19.56 -20.46
CA SER A 3 8.85 20.46 -20.80
C SER A 3 7.47 19.79 -20.70
N GLU A 4 7.44 18.51 -20.37
CA GLU A 4 6.22 17.69 -20.30
C GLU A 4 6.23 16.74 -19.11
N VAL A 5 5.03 16.31 -18.69
CA VAL A 5 4.86 15.22 -17.70
C VAL A 5 5.35 13.92 -18.34
N ARG A 6 6.27 13.23 -17.67
CA ARG A 6 6.76 11.94 -18.11
C ARG A 6 5.70 10.86 -17.88
N SER A 7 5.33 10.13 -18.93
CA SER A 7 4.34 9.04 -18.87
C SER A 7 3.01 9.44 -18.24
N PRO A 8 2.27 10.41 -18.81
CA PRO A 8 1.05 10.96 -18.21
C PRO A 8 -0.05 9.92 -18.03
N SER A 9 -0.16 8.93 -18.91
CA SER A 9 -1.13 7.84 -18.77
C SER A 9 -0.78 6.92 -17.58
N THR A 10 0.51 6.68 -17.35
CA THR A 10 0.98 5.89 -16.19
C THR A 10 0.76 6.64 -14.89
N VAL A 11 1.00 7.96 -14.86
CA VAL A 11 0.70 8.82 -13.71
C VAL A 11 -0.80 8.74 -13.36
N ARG A 12 -1.67 8.88 -14.37
CA ARG A 12 -3.14 8.77 -14.18
C ARG A 12 -3.56 7.39 -13.70
N LEU A 13 -3.06 6.32 -14.33
CA LEU A 13 -3.40 4.96 -13.96
C LEU A 13 -2.99 4.64 -12.53
N PHE A 14 -1.77 5.01 -12.14
CA PHE A 14 -1.31 4.79 -10.77
C PHE A 14 -2.10 5.63 -9.76
N THR A 15 -2.36 6.91 -10.06
CA THR A 15 -3.17 7.76 -9.19
C THR A 15 -4.56 7.15 -8.95
N PHE A 16 -5.21 6.68 -10.03
CA PHE A 16 -6.48 5.96 -9.93
C PHE A 16 -6.35 4.69 -9.09
N ALA A 17 -5.37 3.82 -9.39
CA ALA A 17 -5.16 2.57 -8.68
C ALA A 17 -4.88 2.80 -7.19
N ALA A 18 -4.09 3.82 -6.84
CA ALA A 18 -3.78 4.17 -5.46
C ALA A 18 -5.04 4.55 -4.67
N TYR A 19 -5.84 5.47 -5.17
CA TYR A 19 -7.08 5.85 -4.50
C TYR A 19 -8.13 4.73 -4.51
N ALA A 20 -8.20 3.91 -5.56
CA ALA A 20 -9.07 2.74 -5.60
C ALA A 20 -8.70 1.72 -4.51
N VAL A 21 -7.41 1.45 -4.30
CA VAL A 21 -6.95 0.57 -3.23
C VAL A 21 -7.23 1.16 -1.85
N MET A 22 -7.02 2.47 -1.66
CA MET A 22 -7.38 3.13 -0.41
C MET A 22 -8.88 3.03 -0.12
N LEU A 23 -9.72 3.17 -1.15
CA LEU A 23 -11.17 3.01 -1.02
C LEU A 23 -11.55 1.57 -0.66
N LEU A 24 -10.97 0.58 -1.35
CA LEU A 24 -11.20 -0.84 -1.03
C LEU A 24 -10.78 -1.18 0.40
N ASN A 25 -9.64 -0.67 0.85
CA ASN A 25 -9.20 -0.81 2.24
C ASN A 25 -10.20 -0.16 3.22
N ALA A 26 -10.64 1.05 2.93
CA ALA A 26 -11.64 1.71 3.76
C ALA A 26 -12.96 0.90 3.79
N MET A 27 -13.43 0.40 2.65
CA MET A 27 -14.62 -0.45 2.58
C MET A 27 -14.45 -1.78 3.34
N TYR A 28 -13.26 -2.37 3.35
CA TYR A 28 -12.96 -3.58 4.11
C TYR A 28 -13.17 -3.37 5.62
N PHE A 29 -12.81 -2.20 6.15
CA PHE A 29 -13.03 -1.85 7.56
C PHE A 29 -14.45 -1.37 7.86
N PHE A 30 -15.28 -1.11 6.86
CA PHE A 30 -16.63 -0.57 7.05
C PHE A 30 -17.51 -1.39 8.01
N PRO A 31 -17.57 -2.73 7.95
CA PRO A 31 -18.33 -3.53 8.91
C PRO A 31 -17.81 -3.43 10.34
N LEU A 32 -16.52 -3.18 10.51
CA LEU A 32 -15.83 -3.14 11.80
C LEU A 32 -15.69 -1.72 12.37
N ARG A 33 -16.19 -0.70 11.68
CA ARG A 33 -15.98 0.72 12.02
C ARG A 33 -16.40 1.10 13.44
N ASP A 34 -17.49 0.51 13.93
CA ASP A 34 -17.99 0.78 15.27
C ASP A 34 -17.12 0.11 16.36
N LEU A 35 -16.54 -1.04 16.04
CA LEU A 35 -15.61 -1.77 16.89
C LEU A 35 -14.23 -1.06 16.93
N ILE A 36 -13.80 -0.50 15.80
CA ILE A 36 -12.49 0.13 15.67
C ILE A 36 -12.53 1.59 16.14
N TRP A 37 -13.55 2.34 15.74
CA TRP A 37 -13.64 3.79 15.94
C TRP A 37 -14.92 4.23 16.66
N GLY A 38 -15.69 3.32 17.23
CA GLY A 38 -16.87 3.63 18.01
C GLY A 38 -16.55 4.04 19.46
N PRO A 39 -17.57 4.47 20.23
CA PRO A 39 -17.37 4.91 21.62
C PRO A 39 -16.86 3.80 22.55
N TYR A 40 -17.03 2.54 22.18
CA TYR A 40 -16.53 1.35 22.90
C TYR A 40 -15.43 0.63 22.10
N SER A 41 -14.66 1.39 21.31
CA SER A 41 -13.61 0.81 20.48
C SER A 41 -12.56 0.09 21.33
N ILE A 42 -12.05 -1.03 20.82
CA ILE A 42 -10.96 -1.82 21.40
C ILE A 42 -9.60 -1.07 21.29
N GLY A 43 -9.63 0.22 21.03
CA GLY A 43 -8.45 1.03 20.83
C GLY A 43 -7.50 0.99 22.02
N ILE A 44 -6.24 1.31 21.77
CA ILE A 44 -5.11 1.27 22.72
C ILE A 44 -5.33 2.27 23.88
N SER A 45 -6.30 2.00 24.76
CA SER A 45 -6.43 2.75 26.03
C SER A 45 -5.56 2.15 27.14
N SER A 46 -4.90 1.01 26.90
CA SER A 46 -4.36 0.18 27.97
C SER A 46 -2.85 0.25 28.19
N HIS A 47 -2.09 0.99 27.40
CA HIS A 47 -0.63 1.12 27.61
C HIS A 47 -0.12 2.55 27.40
N PRO A 48 -0.39 3.47 28.35
CA PRO A 48 0.20 4.80 28.33
C PRO A 48 1.73 4.80 28.54
N GLU A 49 2.32 3.68 28.92
CA GLU A 49 3.70 3.60 29.36
C GLU A 49 4.74 3.38 28.23
N GLN A 50 4.32 3.14 27.00
CA GLN A 50 5.27 2.96 25.91
C GLN A 50 5.41 4.22 25.06
N SER A 51 6.33 5.08 25.44
CA SER A 51 7.09 6.04 24.60
C SER A 51 6.37 7.21 23.92
N VAL A 52 5.12 7.48 24.21
CA VAL A 52 4.42 8.67 23.70
C VAL A 52 4.30 9.69 24.82
N SER A 53 4.70 10.96 24.60
CA SER A 53 4.53 12.01 25.61
C SER A 53 3.05 12.08 26.05
N MET A 54 2.78 12.32 27.35
CA MET A 54 1.41 12.42 27.89
C MET A 54 0.51 13.37 27.08
N ASN A 55 1.07 14.43 26.52
CA ASN A 55 0.36 15.39 25.68
C ASN A 55 -0.14 14.77 24.37
N PHE A 56 0.63 13.87 23.76
CA PHE A 56 0.24 13.22 22.52
C PHE A 56 -0.83 12.13 22.76
N ALA A 57 -0.71 11.39 23.86
CA ALA A 57 -1.73 10.42 24.26
C ALA A 57 -3.09 11.10 24.53
N TYR A 58 -3.08 12.26 25.18
CA TYR A 58 -4.26 13.08 25.41
C TYR A 58 -4.91 13.55 24.09
N ILE A 59 -4.11 14.03 23.13
CA ILE A 59 -4.59 14.43 21.81
C ILE A 59 -5.23 13.23 21.09
N LEU A 60 -4.59 12.06 21.12
CA LEU A 60 -5.11 10.86 20.48
C LEU A 60 -6.45 10.40 21.08
N ASP A 61 -6.60 10.48 22.39
CA ASP A 61 -7.85 10.10 23.07
C ASP A 61 -9.00 11.04 22.69
N HIS A 62 -8.73 12.33 22.57
CA HIS A 62 -9.71 13.31 22.09
C HIS A 62 -10.04 13.10 20.59
N MET A 63 -9.07 12.73 19.77
CA MET A 63 -9.28 12.42 18.34
C MET A 63 -10.17 11.18 18.13
N ARG A 64 -10.20 10.23 19.06
CA ARG A 64 -11.04 9.02 18.97
C ARG A 64 -12.53 9.32 18.90
N VAL A 65 -12.99 10.31 19.64
CA VAL A 65 -14.41 10.74 19.61
C VAL A 65 -14.82 11.14 18.20
N TYR A 66 -13.89 11.69 17.41
CA TYR A 66 -14.12 12.12 16.03
C TYR A 66 -13.71 11.09 14.99
N ALA A 67 -13.17 9.94 15.40
CA ALA A 67 -12.64 8.95 14.46
C ALA A 67 -13.72 8.39 13.52
N LYS A 68 -14.94 8.13 14.03
CA LYS A 68 -16.04 7.64 13.20
C LYS A 68 -16.51 8.66 12.14
N PRO A 69 -16.84 9.92 12.47
CA PRO A 69 -17.15 10.92 11.45
C PRO A 69 -15.96 11.20 10.52
N ALA A 70 -14.71 11.19 11.02
CA ALA A 70 -13.52 11.34 10.22
C ALA A 70 -13.34 10.19 9.20
N TYR A 71 -13.72 8.97 9.57
CA TYR A 71 -13.71 7.83 8.65
C TYR A 71 -14.65 8.03 7.45
N PHE A 72 -15.86 8.54 7.66
CA PHE A 72 -16.76 8.86 6.55
C PHE A 72 -16.23 10.00 5.68
N LEU A 73 -15.63 11.02 6.30
CA LEU A 73 -14.98 12.11 5.58
C LEU A 73 -13.76 11.59 4.79
N TYR A 74 -13.01 10.65 5.34
CA TYR A 74 -11.91 9.97 4.65
C TYR A 74 -12.39 9.24 3.38
N MET A 75 -13.47 8.46 3.49
CA MET A 75 -14.07 7.77 2.32
C MET A 75 -14.55 8.76 1.27
N ALA A 76 -15.22 9.85 1.67
CA ALA A 76 -15.68 10.89 0.76
C ALA A 76 -14.49 11.61 0.08
N ALA A 77 -13.42 11.88 0.81
CA ALA A 77 -12.20 12.48 0.27
C ALA A 77 -11.48 11.55 -0.72
N ILE A 78 -11.44 10.24 -0.45
CA ILE A 78 -10.90 9.26 -1.42
C ILE A 78 -11.76 9.24 -2.68
N LEU A 79 -13.08 9.17 -2.54
CA LEU A 79 -13.99 9.12 -3.67
C LEU A 79 -13.89 10.37 -4.55
N THR A 80 -13.83 11.56 -3.93
CA THR A 80 -13.66 12.83 -4.67
C THR A 80 -12.29 12.91 -5.34
N SER A 81 -11.22 12.37 -4.71
CA SER A 81 -9.88 12.25 -5.32
C SER A 81 -9.89 11.29 -6.51
N LEU A 82 -10.59 10.17 -6.40
CA LEU A 82 -10.74 9.16 -7.45
C LEU A 82 -11.51 9.72 -8.67
N LEU A 83 -12.51 10.55 -8.42
CA LEU A 83 -13.29 11.23 -9.46
C LEU A 83 -12.57 12.45 -10.05
N GLY A 84 -11.43 12.84 -9.50
CA GLY A 84 -10.65 14.00 -9.93
C GLY A 84 -11.33 15.34 -9.61
N LEU A 85 -12.18 15.36 -8.59
CA LEU A 85 -12.87 16.57 -8.14
C LEU A 85 -12.01 17.34 -7.13
N PHE A 86 -12.10 18.69 -7.17
CA PHE A 86 -11.45 19.61 -6.23
C PHE A 86 -9.92 19.47 -6.11
N LYS A 87 -9.25 18.96 -7.15
CA LYS A 87 -7.77 18.88 -7.27
C LYS A 87 -7.08 18.37 -5.99
N TRP A 88 -6.31 19.23 -5.29
CA TRP A 88 -5.44 18.86 -4.18
C TRP A 88 -6.16 18.77 -2.81
N VAL A 89 -7.28 19.49 -2.60
CA VAL A 89 -7.96 19.56 -1.30
C VAL A 89 -8.36 18.18 -0.77
N PRO A 90 -9.10 17.33 -1.51
CA PRO A 90 -9.45 16.00 -1.00
C PRO A 90 -8.22 15.11 -0.79
N ARG A 91 -7.15 15.28 -1.57
CA ARG A 91 -5.90 14.53 -1.42
C ARG A 91 -5.19 14.85 -0.11
N VAL A 92 -5.19 16.13 0.30
CA VAL A 92 -4.69 16.55 1.61
C VAL A 92 -5.52 15.93 2.73
N LEU A 93 -6.85 15.94 2.59
CA LEU A 93 -7.74 15.32 3.57
C LEU A 93 -7.50 13.80 3.67
N VAL A 94 -7.32 13.09 2.56
CA VAL A 94 -6.95 11.66 2.57
C VAL A 94 -5.67 11.43 3.37
N PHE A 95 -4.64 12.24 3.15
CA PHE A 95 -3.39 12.10 3.87
C PHE A 95 -3.55 12.38 5.38
N LEU A 96 -4.13 13.52 5.74
CA LEU A 96 -4.23 13.92 7.16
C LEU A 96 -5.16 13.01 7.96
N ILE A 97 -6.36 12.73 7.42
CA ILE A 97 -7.34 11.90 8.10
C ILE A 97 -6.87 10.44 8.14
N GLY A 98 -6.23 9.95 7.09
CA GLY A 98 -5.67 8.60 7.08
C GLY A 98 -4.67 8.38 8.21
N TRP A 99 -3.74 9.32 8.45
CA TRP A 99 -2.83 9.24 9.59
C TRP A 99 -3.56 9.34 10.93
N MET A 100 -4.57 10.22 11.04
CA MET A 100 -5.40 10.28 12.24
C MET A 100 -6.06 8.92 12.54
N LEU A 101 -6.68 8.28 11.55
CA LEU A 101 -7.32 6.97 11.72
C LEU A 101 -6.32 5.88 12.06
N TYR A 102 -5.13 5.91 11.44
CA TYR A 102 -4.05 4.97 11.74
C TYR A 102 -3.64 5.06 13.22
N TYR A 103 -3.36 6.25 13.73
CA TYR A 103 -2.98 6.44 15.13
C TYR A 103 -4.13 6.16 16.09
N ALA A 104 -5.38 6.36 15.67
CA ALA A 104 -6.54 6.03 16.51
C ALA A 104 -6.65 4.52 16.77
N PHE A 105 -6.15 3.66 15.85
CA PHE A 105 -6.14 2.22 16.05
C PHE A 105 -5.07 1.50 15.21
N ILE A 106 -3.81 1.63 15.63
CA ILE A 106 -2.65 1.02 14.94
C ILE A 106 -2.82 -0.50 14.66
N PRO A 107 -3.35 -1.34 15.57
CA PRO A 107 -3.47 -2.77 15.33
C PRO A 107 -4.38 -3.17 14.16
N ALA A 108 -5.27 -2.29 13.69
CA ALA A 108 -6.13 -2.58 12.55
C ALA A 108 -5.40 -2.52 11.20
N PHE A 109 -4.21 -1.90 11.16
CA PHE A 109 -3.54 -1.58 9.91
C PHE A 109 -2.25 -2.36 9.73
N ASN A 110 -2.04 -2.85 8.54
CA ASN A 110 -0.77 -3.45 8.13
C ASN A 110 0.14 -2.44 7.40
N SER A 111 1.34 -2.88 7.04
CA SER A 111 2.33 -2.03 6.36
C SER A 111 1.88 -1.48 5.00
N SER A 112 0.90 -2.10 4.34
CA SER A 112 0.37 -1.57 3.08
C SER A 112 -0.39 -0.26 3.28
N PHE A 113 -1.08 -0.11 4.41
CA PHE A 113 -1.74 1.15 4.73
C PHE A 113 -0.73 2.30 4.84
N ILE A 114 0.36 2.08 5.57
CA ILE A 114 1.45 3.07 5.71
C ILE A 114 2.02 3.44 4.33
N LEU A 115 2.29 2.45 3.49
CA LEU A 115 2.78 2.68 2.13
C LEU A 115 1.83 3.58 1.33
N TYR A 116 0.52 3.31 1.41
CA TYR A 116 -0.47 4.10 0.68
C TYR A 116 -0.69 5.50 1.27
N GLN A 117 -0.49 5.68 2.57
CA GLN A 117 -0.45 7.02 3.16
C GLN A 117 0.75 7.85 2.66
N LEU A 118 1.91 7.23 2.48
CA LEU A 118 3.06 7.89 1.85
C LEU A 118 2.78 8.21 0.37
N PHE A 119 2.12 7.32 -0.35
CA PHE A 119 1.65 7.62 -1.72
C PHE A 119 0.64 8.77 -1.72
N ALA A 120 -0.31 8.80 -0.77
CA ALA A 120 -1.26 9.90 -0.66
C ALA A 120 -0.54 11.24 -0.52
N PHE A 121 0.51 11.32 0.30
CA PHE A 121 1.34 12.52 0.42
C PHE A 121 1.99 12.92 -0.92
N PHE A 122 2.69 12.01 -1.57
CA PHE A 122 3.34 12.31 -2.85
C PHE A 122 2.34 12.63 -3.97
N LEU A 123 1.13 12.09 -3.91
CA LEU A 123 0.09 12.34 -4.91
C LEU A 123 -0.63 13.68 -4.73
N ILE A 124 -0.46 14.39 -3.61
CA ILE A 124 -1.12 15.70 -3.38
C ILE A 124 -0.88 16.65 -4.56
N PRO A 125 0.37 16.94 -4.97
CA PRO A 125 0.65 17.92 -6.02
C PRO A 125 0.62 17.35 -7.44
N VAL A 126 0.33 16.04 -7.61
CA VAL A 126 0.40 15.39 -8.92
C VAL A 126 -0.74 15.87 -9.83
N ASP A 127 -0.37 16.36 -11.02
CA ASP A 127 -1.29 16.72 -12.09
C ASP A 127 -0.77 16.19 -13.43
N ALA A 128 -1.39 15.12 -13.91
CA ALA A 128 -1.01 14.50 -15.20
C ALA A 128 -1.25 15.41 -16.41
N LYS A 129 -2.00 16.51 -16.25
CA LYS A 129 -2.34 17.52 -17.27
C LYS A 129 -1.59 18.84 -17.04
N ALA A 130 -0.58 18.82 -16.17
CA ALA A 130 0.20 20.02 -15.84
C ALA A 130 0.74 20.71 -17.11
N LYS A 131 0.63 22.03 -17.15
CA LYS A 131 1.12 22.85 -18.26
C LYS A 131 2.25 23.80 -17.85
N SER A 132 2.28 24.25 -16.60
CA SER A 132 3.36 25.11 -16.13
C SER A 132 4.61 24.28 -15.84
N ILE A 133 5.79 24.83 -16.09
CA ILE A 133 7.08 24.17 -15.81
C ILE A 133 7.15 23.71 -14.35
N PHE A 134 6.71 24.54 -13.42
CA PHE A 134 6.68 24.21 -12.00
C PHE A 134 5.81 22.98 -11.73
N SER A 135 4.56 22.99 -12.19
CA SER A 135 3.63 21.86 -11.96
C SER A 135 4.10 20.56 -12.64
N ILE A 136 4.68 20.66 -13.85
CA ILE A 136 5.29 19.51 -14.55
C ILE A 136 6.45 18.95 -13.73
N THR A 137 7.34 19.81 -13.25
CA THR A 137 8.50 19.41 -12.46
C THR A 137 8.07 18.71 -11.17
N VAL A 138 7.16 19.34 -10.43
CA VAL A 138 6.64 18.77 -9.17
C VAL A 138 5.95 17.42 -9.42
N THR A 139 5.11 17.30 -10.45
CA THR A 139 4.47 16.04 -10.82
C THR A 139 5.49 14.94 -11.11
N ASN A 140 6.52 15.25 -11.92
CA ASN A 140 7.55 14.27 -12.29
C ASN A 140 8.36 13.81 -11.06
N PHE A 141 8.72 14.73 -10.15
CA PHE A 141 9.44 14.39 -8.93
C PHE A 141 8.56 13.59 -7.95
N SER A 142 7.32 13.99 -7.75
CA SER A 142 6.38 13.29 -6.88
C SER A 142 6.12 11.86 -7.37
N PHE A 143 5.98 11.67 -8.67
CA PHE A 143 5.81 10.33 -9.24
C PHE A 143 7.08 9.48 -9.13
N LEU A 144 8.27 10.09 -9.28
CA LEU A 144 9.55 9.42 -9.01
C LEU A 144 9.65 9.02 -7.53
N ALA A 145 9.23 9.90 -6.61
CA ALA A 145 9.20 9.59 -5.17
C ALA A 145 8.30 8.38 -4.86
N CYS A 146 7.13 8.26 -5.50
CA CYS A 146 6.29 7.05 -5.38
C CYS A 146 7.03 5.79 -5.84
N ARG A 147 7.77 5.85 -6.97
CA ARG A 147 8.57 4.72 -7.46
C ARG A 147 9.67 4.33 -6.48
N ILE A 148 10.41 5.31 -5.99
CA ILE A 148 11.49 5.08 -5.01
C ILE A 148 10.91 4.50 -3.73
N GLN A 149 9.82 5.07 -3.21
CA GLN A 149 9.16 4.56 -2.02
C GLN A 149 8.72 3.10 -2.16
N PHE A 150 8.15 2.73 -3.30
CA PHE A 150 7.76 1.35 -3.58
C PHE A 150 8.95 0.41 -3.64
N VAL A 151 10.03 0.82 -4.29
CA VAL A 151 11.29 0.05 -4.36
C VAL A 151 11.93 -0.12 -2.99
N LEU A 152 11.90 0.93 -2.14
CA LEU A 152 12.43 0.90 -0.78
C LEU A 152 11.72 -0.13 0.10
N VAL A 153 10.41 -0.36 -0.08
CA VAL A 153 9.68 -1.41 0.64
C VAL A 153 10.31 -2.78 0.40
N TYR A 154 10.62 -3.11 -0.86
CA TYR A 154 11.27 -4.38 -1.20
C TYR A 154 12.70 -4.45 -0.72
N ALA A 155 13.47 -3.36 -0.90
CA ALA A 155 14.85 -3.30 -0.47
C ALA A 155 14.97 -3.52 1.04
N LEU A 156 14.22 -2.76 1.83
CA LEU A 156 14.24 -2.86 3.30
C LEU A 156 13.71 -4.21 3.78
N ALA A 157 12.63 -4.73 3.18
CA ALA A 157 12.10 -6.04 3.53
C ALA A 157 13.10 -7.17 3.22
N GLY A 158 13.81 -7.09 2.08
CA GLY A 158 14.85 -8.04 1.71
C GLY A 158 16.07 -7.95 2.64
N MET A 159 16.55 -6.74 2.91
CA MET A 159 17.69 -6.51 3.83
C MET A 159 17.37 -6.98 5.25
N TYR A 160 16.17 -6.66 5.76
CA TYR A 160 15.74 -7.12 7.08
C TYR A 160 15.69 -8.65 7.17
N LYS A 161 15.26 -9.33 6.10
CA LYS A 161 15.28 -10.79 6.03
C LYS A 161 16.68 -11.37 6.03
N LEU A 162 17.63 -10.71 5.37
CA LEU A 162 19.04 -11.13 5.39
C LEU A 162 19.68 -11.07 6.80
N SER A 163 19.19 -10.21 7.66
CA SER A 163 19.66 -10.16 9.06
C SER A 163 19.01 -11.21 9.96
N GLY A 164 17.95 -11.87 9.49
CA GLY A 164 17.20 -12.86 10.26
C GLY A 164 17.71 -14.29 10.07
N LYS A 165 18.21 -14.92 11.13
CA LYS A 165 18.74 -16.30 11.12
C LYS A 165 17.78 -17.30 10.46
N THR A 166 16.50 -17.27 10.81
CA THR A 166 15.48 -18.18 10.28
C THR A 166 15.28 -18.03 8.76
N TRP A 167 15.49 -16.83 8.18
CA TRP A 167 15.46 -16.62 6.73
C TRP A 167 16.66 -17.25 6.04
N LEU A 168 17.84 -17.15 6.65
CA LEU A 168 19.08 -17.74 6.10
C LEU A 168 19.06 -19.26 6.21
N GLU A 169 18.47 -19.82 7.27
CA GLU A 169 18.32 -21.26 7.50
C GLU A 169 17.12 -21.88 6.73
N GLY A 170 16.28 -21.05 6.11
CA GLY A 170 15.12 -21.53 5.32
C GLY A 170 13.89 -21.88 6.14
N SER A 171 13.83 -21.54 7.44
CA SER A 171 12.74 -21.92 8.36
C SER A 171 11.69 -20.82 8.57
N SER A 172 11.88 -19.59 8.05
CA SER A 172 10.95 -18.48 8.32
C SER A 172 9.54 -18.73 7.83
N VAL A 173 9.37 -19.36 6.66
CA VAL A 173 8.04 -19.68 6.13
C VAL A 173 7.32 -20.68 7.02
N TYR A 174 8.03 -21.65 7.59
CA TYR A 174 7.48 -22.57 8.58
C TYR A 174 6.85 -21.82 9.76
N TYR A 175 7.61 -20.90 10.37
CA TYR A 175 7.09 -20.11 11.49
C TYR A 175 5.95 -19.19 11.07
N ALA A 176 6.04 -18.55 9.89
CA ALA A 176 4.97 -17.68 9.37
C ALA A 176 3.64 -18.43 9.20
N LEU A 177 3.67 -19.69 8.75
CA LEU A 177 2.49 -20.52 8.57
C LEU A 177 1.87 -20.99 9.90
N HIS A 178 2.62 -20.99 11.01
CA HIS A 178 2.14 -21.34 12.34
C HIS A 178 1.47 -20.18 13.08
N PHE A 179 1.41 -19.00 12.50
CA PHE A 179 0.50 -17.97 13.01
C PHE A 179 -0.93 -18.30 12.61
N ASP A 180 -1.67 -18.95 13.50
CA ASP A 180 -3.05 -19.44 13.27
C ASP A 180 -4.02 -18.34 12.81
N HIS A 181 -3.70 -17.08 13.15
CA HIS A 181 -4.47 -15.92 12.72
C HIS A 181 -4.39 -15.68 11.21
N PHE A 182 -3.25 -15.98 10.60
CA PHE A 182 -3.02 -15.73 9.18
C PHE A 182 -3.28 -16.98 8.32
N THR A 183 -2.96 -18.17 8.78
CA THR A 183 -2.97 -19.36 7.93
C THR A 183 -4.03 -20.38 8.38
N PRO A 184 -4.96 -20.81 7.49
CA PRO A 184 -5.88 -21.89 7.80
C PRO A 184 -5.13 -23.20 8.13
N ILE A 185 -5.60 -23.93 9.13
CA ILE A 185 -4.95 -25.15 9.63
C ILE A 185 -4.72 -26.16 8.49
N TRP A 186 -5.73 -26.39 7.65
CA TRP A 186 -5.62 -27.34 6.53
C TRP A 186 -4.49 -27.00 5.53
N LEU A 187 -4.29 -25.70 5.27
CA LEU A 187 -3.26 -25.23 4.35
C LEU A 187 -1.88 -25.31 5.02
N ARG A 188 -1.79 -24.94 6.29
CA ARG A 188 -0.57 -25.12 7.09
C ARG A 188 -0.12 -26.56 7.04
N ASP A 189 -1.00 -27.50 7.36
CA ASP A 189 -0.66 -28.93 7.46
C ASP A 189 -0.23 -29.50 6.09
N LEU A 190 -0.86 -29.05 5.01
CA LEU A 190 -0.47 -29.38 3.62
C LEU A 190 0.94 -28.90 3.29
N LEU A 191 1.27 -27.66 3.65
CA LEU A 191 2.53 -27.03 3.27
C LEU A 191 3.67 -27.48 4.18
N VAL A 192 3.45 -27.54 5.49
CA VAL A 192 4.47 -27.90 6.49
C VAL A 192 4.94 -29.35 6.33
N GLY A 193 4.08 -30.25 5.88
CA GLY A 193 4.43 -31.63 5.56
C GLY A 193 5.49 -31.77 4.46
N ASN A 194 5.74 -30.72 3.67
CA ASN A 194 6.70 -30.74 2.57
C ASN A 194 7.83 -29.73 2.77
N LYS A 195 8.98 -30.20 3.25
CA LYS A 195 10.16 -29.36 3.51
C LYS A 195 10.63 -28.58 2.28
N TRP A 196 10.53 -29.17 1.08
CA TRP A 196 10.97 -28.51 -0.15
C TRP A 196 10.10 -27.29 -0.49
N LEU A 197 8.78 -27.38 -0.24
CA LEU A 197 7.89 -26.24 -0.43
C LEU A 197 8.22 -25.11 0.55
N MET A 198 8.60 -25.44 1.79
CA MET A 198 9.03 -24.47 2.78
C MET A 198 10.30 -23.74 2.33
N TYR A 199 11.33 -24.49 1.95
CA TYR A 199 12.58 -23.90 1.44
C TYR A 199 12.33 -23.07 0.17
N LEU A 200 11.56 -23.60 -0.77
CA LEU A 200 11.22 -22.89 -2.01
C LEU A 200 10.53 -21.55 -1.71
N GLY A 201 9.51 -21.55 -0.88
CA GLY A 201 8.80 -20.33 -0.48
C GLY A 201 9.70 -19.33 0.25
N ASN A 202 10.56 -19.84 1.15
CA ASN A 202 11.48 -19.01 1.92
C ASN A 202 12.49 -18.28 1.02
N TYR A 203 13.23 -19.03 0.19
CA TYR A 203 14.27 -18.45 -0.65
C TYR A 203 13.68 -17.71 -1.87
N PHE A 204 12.55 -18.15 -2.40
CA PHE A 204 11.84 -17.38 -3.42
C PHE A 204 11.45 -15.98 -2.91
N GLY A 205 10.85 -15.89 -1.71
CA GLY A 205 10.48 -14.63 -1.11
C GLY A 205 11.68 -13.72 -0.85
N LEU A 206 12.78 -14.29 -0.34
CA LEU A 206 14.02 -13.55 -0.09
C LEU A 206 14.65 -13.03 -1.40
N LEU A 207 14.86 -13.92 -2.37
CA LEU A 207 15.48 -13.58 -3.66
C LEU A 207 14.63 -12.60 -4.45
N TYR A 208 13.30 -12.78 -4.47
CA TYR A 208 12.39 -11.86 -5.11
C TYR A 208 12.50 -10.44 -4.54
N GLN A 209 12.49 -10.31 -3.21
CA GLN A 209 12.58 -9.00 -2.56
C GLN A 209 13.93 -8.32 -2.74
N LEU A 210 15.02 -9.07 -2.79
CA LEU A 210 16.36 -8.52 -3.04
C LEU A 210 16.58 -8.17 -4.53
N SER A 211 16.03 -8.94 -5.43
CA SER A 211 16.17 -8.71 -6.88
C SER A 211 15.30 -7.57 -7.39
N PHE A 212 14.11 -7.39 -6.82
CA PHE A 212 13.15 -6.38 -7.27
C PHE A 212 13.75 -4.96 -7.32
N PRO A 213 14.41 -4.43 -6.28
CA PRO A 213 14.97 -3.08 -6.28
C PRO A 213 15.99 -2.84 -7.40
N LEU A 214 16.71 -3.87 -7.76
CA LEU A 214 17.76 -3.80 -8.77
C LEU A 214 17.20 -3.95 -10.19
N LEU A 215 16.31 -4.91 -10.39
CA LEU A 215 15.87 -5.33 -11.71
C LEU A 215 14.68 -4.54 -12.26
N ILE A 216 13.84 -3.93 -11.42
CA ILE A 216 12.62 -3.23 -11.84
C ILE A 216 12.89 -2.07 -12.80
N TRP A 217 14.07 -1.49 -12.77
CA TRP A 217 14.48 -0.40 -13.65
C TRP A 217 14.73 -0.85 -15.10
N PHE A 218 15.00 -2.13 -15.31
CA PHE A 218 15.22 -2.70 -16.63
C PHE A 218 13.89 -3.16 -17.24
N ARG A 219 13.51 -2.60 -18.40
CA ARG A 219 12.22 -2.89 -19.05
C ARG A 219 12.00 -4.38 -19.31
N LYS A 220 13.06 -5.12 -19.70
CA LYS A 220 12.99 -6.56 -19.98
C LYS A 220 12.69 -7.39 -18.72
N ALA A 221 13.08 -6.93 -17.54
CA ALA A 221 12.87 -7.64 -16.27
C ALA A 221 11.49 -7.39 -15.66
N ARG A 222 10.75 -6.36 -16.09
CA ARG A 222 9.48 -5.96 -15.45
C ARG A 222 8.42 -7.06 -15.52
N ILE A 223 8.20 -7.66 -16.69
CA ILE A 223 7.16 -8.68 -16.84
C ILE A 223 7.44 -9.91 -15.97
N PRO A 224 8.64 -10.54 -16.01
CA PRO A 224 8.98 -11.62 -15.07
C PRO A 224 8.81 -11.21 -13.59
N LEU A 225 9.23 -10.01 -13.21
CA LEU A 225 9.07 -9.51 -11.84
C LEU A 225 7.59 -9.34 -11.45
N PHE A 226 6.76 -8.85 -12.36
CA PHE A 226 5.32 -8.70 -12.08
C PHE A 226 4.63 -10.05 -11.92
N ILE A 227 4.98 -11.04 -12.74
CA ILE A 227 4.46 -12.41 -12.62
C ILE A 227 4.92 -13.03 -11.30
N ALA A 228 6.22 -12.99 -11.01
CA ALA A 228 6.78 -13.50 -9.75
C ALA A 228 6.14 -12.82 -8.53
N GLY A 229 5.99 -11.50 -8.58
CA GLY A 229 5.36 -10.74 -7.52
C GLY A 229 3.86 -10.97 -7.38
N ALA A 230 3.14 -11.16 -8.47
CA ALA A 230 1.72 -11.51 -8.42
C ALA A 230 1.51 -12.90 -7.77
N LEU A 231 2.38 -13.87 -8.07
CA LEU A 231 2.38 -15.18 -7.41
C LEU A 231 2.73 -15.05 -5.93
N PHE A 232 3.78 -14.29 -5.59
CA PHE A 232 4.22 -14.09 -4.22
C PHE A 232 3.17 -13.40 -3.37
N HIS A 233 2.68 -12.23 -3.81
CA HIS A 233 1.66 -11.49 -3.05
C HIS A 233 0.29 -12.15 -3.15
N GLY A 234 -0.04 -12.81 -4.26
CA GLY A 234 -1.26 -13.60 -4.39
C GLY A 234 -1.31 -14.76 -3.39
N PHE A 235 -0.17 -15.43 -3.17
CA PHE A 235 -0.04 -16.44 -2.11
C PHE A 235 -0.25 -15.81 -0.72
N ILE A 236 0.38 -14.69 -0.42
CA ILE A 236 0.18 -13.98 0.85
C ILE A 236 -1.30 -13.59 1.03
N GLY A 237 -1.93 -13.05 -0.02
CA GLY A 237 -3.33 -12.65 0.04
C GLY A 237 -4.30 -13.80 0.27
N GLY A 238 -4.11 -14.90 -0.47
CA GLY A 238 -5.00 -16.06 -0.41
C GLY A 238 -4.69 -17.01 0.74
N ALA A 239 -3.42 -17.40 0.88
CA ALA A 239 -2.97 -18.36 1.87
C ALA A 239 -2.85 -17.78 3.28
N MET A 240 -2.36 -16.54 3.39
CA MET A 240 -2.15 -15.87 4.67
C MET A 240 -3.28 -14.90 5.04
N ARG A 241 -4.43 -14.94 4.35
CA ARG A 241 -5.61 -14.09 4.64
C ARG A 241 -5.32 -12.59 4.72
N LEU A 242 -4.41 -12.10 3.87
CA LEU A 242 -4.04 -10.70 3.77
C LEU A 242 -4.37 -10.12 2.37
N PRO A 243 -5.64 -10.22 1.90
CA PRO A 243 -5.99 -9.82 0.54
C PRO A 243 -5.76 -8.33 0.27
N GLU A 244 -6.01 -7.47 1.26
CA GLU A 244 -5.78 -6.03 1.17
C GLU A 244 -4.30 -5.69 0.95
N PHE A 245 -3.40 -6.42 1.63
CA PHE A 245 -1.95 -6.29 1.42
C PHE A 245 -1.55 -6.73 0.01
N ALA A 246 -2.07 -7.88 -0.45
CA ALA A 246 -1.75 -8.39 -1.78
C ALA A 246 -2.22 -7.44 -2.88
N ILE A 247 -3.46 -6.94 -2.80
CA ILE A 247 -4.01 -5.97 -3.75
C ILE A 247 -3.17 -4.69 -3.76
N ALA A 248 -2.79 -4.20 -2.60
CA ALA A 248 -1.93 -3.02 -2.48
C ALA A 248 -0.60 -3.24 -3.20
N MET A 249 0.12 -4.31 -2.91
CA MET A 249 1.44 -4.57 -3.50
C MET A 249 1.35 -4.82 -5.02
N ILE A 250 0.36 -5.56 -5.49
CA ILE A 250 0.18 -5.83 -6.93
C ILE A 250 -0.20 -4.54 -7.69
N SER A 251 -1.07 -3.70 -7.11
CA SER A 251 -1.43 -2.42 -7.75
C SER A 251 -0.25 -1.45 -7.85
N GLY A 252 0.71 -1.53 -6.94
CA GLY A 252 1.95 -0.76 -6.98
C GLY A 252 2.80 -1.01 -8.23
N TYR A 253 2.65 -2.14 -8.91
CA TYR A 253 3.36 -2.41 -10.17
C TYR A 253 2.97 -1.46 -11.29
N THR A 254 1.79 -0.85 -11.22
CA THR A 254 1.34 0.16 -12.20
C THR A 254 2.27 1.37 -12.27
N LEU A 255 3.05 1.65 -11.22
CA LEU A 255 4.12 2.67 -11.23
C LEU A 255 5.15 2.45 -12.35
N PHE A 256 5.36 1.21 -12.76
CA PHE A 256 6.41 0.82 -13.70
C PHE A 256 5.86 0.38 -15.07
N PHE A 257 4.55 0.53 -15.30
CA PHE A 257 3.97 0.24 -16.61
C PHE A 257 4.46 1.27 -17.64
N ASP A 258 4.52 0.82 -18.89
CA ASP A 258 4.74 1.72 -20.02
C ASP A 258 3.49 2.55 -20.28
N ASP A 259 3.68 3.77 -20.76
CA ASP A 259 2.57 4.73 -20.95
C ASP A 259 1.51 4.20 -21.92
N ASN A 260 1.93 3.51 -22.99
CA ASN A 260 1.04 2.87 -23.96
C ASN A 260 0.15 1.77 -23.31
N LEU A 261 0.72 0.95 -22.41
CA LEU A 261 -0.04 -0.06 -21.69
C LEU A 261 -1.04 0.60 -20.75
N SER A 262 -0.58 1.61 -20.03
CA SER A 262 -1.43 2.39 -19.12
C SER A 262 -2.61 3.05 -19.85
N GLU A 263 -2.37 3.62 -21.02
CA GLU A 263 -3.43 4.21 -21.85
C GLU A 263 -4.45 3.18 -22.32
N LYS A 264 -4.00 2.00 -22.74
CA LYS A 264 -4.91 0.89 -23.13
C LYS A 264 -5.78 0.46 -21.96
N ILE A 265 -5.23 0.35 -20.75
CA ILE A 265 -5.97 -0.01 -19.54
C ILE A 265 -6.99 1.09 -19.20
N LEU A 266 -6.59 2.36 -19.20
CA LEU A 266 -7.49 3.48 -18.94
C LEU A 266 -8.66 3.52 -19.93
N LYS A 267 -8.41 3.28 -21.23
CA LYS A 267 -9.46 3.18 -22.25
C LYS A 267 -10.43 2.02 -21.97
N LYS A 268 -9.90 0.84 -21.61
CA LYS A 268 -10.72 -0.34 -21.27
C LYS A 268 -11.59 -0.10 -20.04
N LEU A 269 -11.07 0.61 -19.03
CA LEU A 269 -11.79 0.99 -17.82
C LEU A 269 -12.78 2.15 -18.07
N ARG A 270 -12.84 2.70 -19.28
CA ARG A 270 -13.67 3.87 -19.66
C ARG A 270 -13.40 5.09 -18.78
N LEU A 271 -12.19 5.19 -18.24
CA LEU A 271 -11.80 6.34 -17.45
C LEU A 271 -11.54 7.52 -18.37
N SER A 272 -12.49 8.47 -18.36
CA SER A 272 -12.46 9.67 -19.18
C SER A 272 -11.12 10.41 -19.05
N LYS A 273 -10.68 11.08 -20.14
CA LYS A 273 -9.53 12.00 -20.10
C LYS A 273 -9.75 13.17 -19.13
N THR A 274 -10.98 13.36 -18.66
CA THR A 274 -11.37 14.42 -17.71
C THR A 274 -11.23 14.02 -16.24
N ALA A 275 -11.35 12.74 -15.89
CA ALA A 275 -11.12 12.25 -14.54
C ALA A 275 -9.62 12.17 -14.24
N LEU A 276 -9.18 12.69 -13.07
CA LEU A 276 -7.78 12.71 -12.52
C LEU A 276 -6.85 13.70 -13.19
#